data_09c8c18f63596d69154da7d0e75a612f
#
_entry.id   09c8c18f63596d69154da7d0e75a612f
#
_cell.length_a   1.000
_cell.length_b   1.000
_cell.length_c   1.000
_cell.angle_alpha   90.00
_cell.angle_beta   90.00
_cell.angle_gamma   90.00
#
_symmetry.space_group_name_H-M   'P 1'
#
loop_
_entity.id
_entity.type
_entity.pdbx_description
1 polymer ?
#
loop_
_entity_poly.entity_id
_entity_poly.type
_entity_poly.pdbx_seq_one_letter_code
_entity_poly.pdbx_strand_id
1 'polypeptide(L)'
;MVLNKKQSMALLALAISAFAIGTTEFISVGLLPLIANDLDVPITTAGLTVSLYALGVTFGAPILTSLTSRMARKTLLLWIMIVFIIGNTLAAFSTTIGLLLVARVISAFSHGVFMSIGSTIAADLVPENRRASAISIMFTGLTVATVTGVPFGTFIGQQLGWRTAFITIVIIGVIAFIANSILVPSNLRKGVKTTFRDQLKLVTNGRLLLLFIITALGYGGTFVVFTFLSPLLQDITGFKEGTVAIILLAYGIAIAIGNMIGGKLSNQNPIRALFYMFFVQAIVLLILMFTAPFKIAGLITILLMGLLAFMNVPGLQVYVVMLAERFVPSAVDVASAINIAAFNAGIAIGSYLGGLVTDSIGLIHTSWIGSLMVIAAAILTGFSSALERKDKVNKIQ
;
A
#
# COMPACT_ATOMS: atom_id res chain seq x y z
N MET A 1 8.33 2.97 -31.73
CA MET A 1 7.11 2.21 -32.14
C MET A 1 6.04 2.39 -31.09
N VAL A 2 4.87 2.91 -31.44
CA VAL A 2 3.73 3.17 -30.55
C VAL A 2 3.12 1.81 -30.14
N LEU A 3 2.58 1.72 -28.91
CA LEU A 3 1.82 0.53 -28.49
C LEU A 3 0.63 0.31 -29.43
N ASN A 4 0.35 -0.94 -29.78
CA ASN A 4 -0.84 -1.27 -30.57
C ASN A 4 -2.09 -0.91 -29.75
N LYS A 5 -3.16 -0.45 -30.42
CA LYS A 5 -4.44 -0.08 -29.78
C LYS A 5 -4.97 -1.16 -28.84
N LYS A 6 -4.89 -2.44 -29.23
CA LYS A 6 -5.31 -3.58 -28.40
C LYS A 6 -4.47 -3.70 -27.10
N GLN A 7 -3.15 -3.53 -27.21
CA GLN A 7 -2.25 -3.55 -26.03
C GLN A 7 -2.54 -2.41 -25.08
N SER A 8 -2.70 -1.18 -25.62
CA SER A 8 -3.04 0.00 -24.81
C SER A 8 -4.37 -0.15 -24.08
N MET A 9 -5.39 -0.72 -24.74
CA MET A 9 -6.70 -0.95 -24.15
C MET A 9 -6.65 -2.01 -23.03
N ALA A 10 -5.88 -3.10 -23.22
CA ALA A 10 -5.69 -4.12 -22.18
C ALA A 10 -4.94 -3.57 -20.96
N LEU A 11 -3.90 -2.76 -21.18
CA LEU A 11 -3.17 -2.07 -20.10
C LEU A 11 -4.06 -1.08 -19.35
N LEU A 12 -4.96 -0.36 -20.06
CA LEU A 12 -5.94 0.52 -19.44
C LEU A 12 -6.91 -0.26 -18.55
N ALA A 13 -7.38 -1.44 -18.99
CA ALA A 13 -8.24 -2.31 -18.17
C ALA A 13 -7.53 -2.74 -16.87
N LEU A 14 -6.25 -3.09 -16.95
CA LEU A 14 -5.43 -3.40 -15.76
C LEU A 14 -5.23 -2.16 -14.86
N ALA A 15 -5.04 -0.97 -15.45
CA ALA A 15 -4.91 0.26 -14.68
C ALA A 15 -6.21 0.64 -13.95
N ILE A 16 -7.39 0.45 -14.57
CA ILE A 16 -8.69 0.64 -13.91
C ILE A 16 -8.86 -0.36 -12.75
N SER A 17 -8.42 -1.60 -12.94
CA SER A 17 -8.45 -2.61 -11.86
C SER A 17 -7.53 -2.22 -10.70
N ALA A 18 -6.31 -1.75 -11.00
CA ALA A 18 -5.38 -1.25 -10.01
C ALA A 18 -5.93 -0.02 -9.26
N PHE A 19 -6.64 0.87 -9.97
CA PHE A 19 -7.32 2.00 -9.38
C PHE A 19 -8.45 1.58 -8.41
N ALA A 20 -9.31 0.64 -8.82
CA ALA A 20 -10.37 0.11 -7.97
C ALA A 20 -9.82 -0.52 -6.68
N ILE A 21 -8.79 -1.35 -6.82
CA ILE A 21 -8.13 -2.06 -5.72
C ILE A 21 -7.42 -1.07 -4.79
N GLY A 22 -6.66 -0.11 -5.33
CA GLY A 22 -5.98 0.91 -4.55
C GLY A 22 -6.95 1.84 -3.80
N THR A 23 -8.08 2.20 -4.43
CA THR A 23 -9.14 2.96 -3.76
C THR A 23 -9.70 2.18 -2.57
N THR A 24 -10.00 0.89 -2.74
CA THR A 24 -10.48 0.03 -1.65
C THR A 24 -9.47 -0.05 -0.50
N GLU A 25 -8.18 -0.10 -0.79
CA GLU A 25 -7.13 -0.25 0.22
C GLU A 25 -7.21 0.87 1.26
N PHE A 26 -7.26 2.12 0.83
CA PHE A 26 -7.10 3.28 1.71
C PHE A 26 -8.41 4.02 2.04
N ILE A 27 -9.54 3.69 1.40
CA ILE A 27 -10.78 4.44 1.57
C ILE A 27 -11.27 4.48 3.02
N SER A 28 -11.06 3.39 3.77
CA SER A 28 -11.45 3.30 5.18
C SER A 28 -10.82 4.41 6.04
N VAL A 29 -9.60 4.85 5.73
CA VAL A 29 -8.91 5.92 6.47
C VAL A 29 -9.74 7.20 6.53
N GLY A 30 -10.33 7.58 5.39
CA GLY A 30 -11.20 8.77 5.32
C GLY A 30 -12.60 8.57 5.88
N LEU A 31 -13.04 7.30 6.02
CA LEU A 31 -14.39 6.94 6.44
C LEU A 31 -14.48 6.51 7.92
N LEU A 32 -13.35 6.42 8.65
CA LEU A 32 -13.35 5.89 10.03
C LEU A 32 -14.38 6.55 10.94
N PRO A 33 -14.51 7.89 11.02
CA PRO A 33 -15.49 8.50 11.90
C PRO A 33 -16.93 8.14 11.51
N LEU A 34 -17.22 8.09 10.21
CA LEU A 34 -18.57 7.75 9.70
C LEU A 34 -18.94 6.29 9.99
N ILE A 35 -17.98 5.37 9.83
CA ILE A 35 -18.16 3.94 10.13
C ILE A 35 -18.36 3.73 11.64
N ALA A 36 -17.55 4.38 12.46
CA ALA A 36 -17.60 4.28 13.91
C ALA A 36 -18.94 4.75 14.45
N ASN A 37 -19.40 5.92 13.97
CA ASN A 37 -20.67 6.51 14.39
C ASN A 37 -21.89 5.68 13.92
N ASP A 38 -21.90 5.22 12.66
CA ASP A 38 -23.07 4.49 12.11
C ASP A 38 -23.21 3.07 12.68
N LEU A 39 -22.08 2.41 13.00
CA LEU A 39 -22.08 1.06 13.58
C LEU A 39 -22.00 1.04 15.11
N ASP A 40 -22.02 2.21 15.74
CA ASP A 40 -21.93 2.39 17.21
C ASP A 40 -20.73 1.61 17.83
N VAL A 41 -19.55 1.85 17.26
CA VAL A 41 -18.29 1.21 17.74
C VAL A 41 -17.20 2.26 17.97
N PRO A 42 -16.23 1.98 18.85
CA PRO A 42 -15.06 2.84 19.00
C PRO A 42 -14.33 3.05 17.66
N ILE A 43 -13.75 4.25 17.47
CA ILE A 43 -12.98 4.59 16.26
C ILE A 43 -11.82 3.63 16.02
N THR A 44 -11.25 3.10 17.09
CA THR A 44 -10.17 2.12 17.10
C THR A 44 -10.63 0.77 16.55
N THR A 45 -11.87 0.35 16.89
CA THR A 45 -12.49 -0.84 16.30
C THR A 45 -12.75 -0.63 14.80
N ALA A 46 -13.20 0.56 14.38
CA ALA A 46 -13.31 0.91 12.97
C ALA A 46 -11.93 0.87 12.28
N GLY A 47 -10.84 1.25 12.95
CA GLY A 47 -9.46 1.17 12.46
C GLY A 47 -9.01 -0.25 12.07
N LEU A 48 -9.62 -1.29 12.66
CA LEU A 48 -9.37 -2.69 12.27
C LEU A 48 -9.72 -2.96 10.79
N THR A 49 -10.57 -2.14 10.17
CA THR A 49 -10.86 -2.23 8.73
C THR A 49 -9.62 -2.02 7.86
N VAL A 50 -8.64 -1.24 8.33
CA VAL A 50 -7.34 -1.04 7.67
C VAL A 50 -6.38 -2.16 8.04
N SER A 51 -6.24 -2.47 9.35
CA SER A 51 -5.30 -3.49 9.84
C SER A 51 -5.59 -4.87 9.26
N LEU A 52 -6.85 -5.32 9.31
CA LEU A 52 -7.23 -6.66 8.82
C LEU A 52 -7.19 -6.75 7.30
N TYR A 53 -7.45 -5.65 6.58
CA TYR A 53 -7.24 -5.61 5.14
C TYR A 53 -5.77 -5.85 4.81
N ALA A 54 -4.87 -5.08 5.43
CA ALA A 54 -3.44 -5.21 5.19
C ALA A 54 -2.91 -6.59 5.61
N LEU A 55 -3.40 -7.14 6.71
CA LEU A 55 -3.08 -8.51 7.15
C LEU A 55 -3.55 -9.55 6.12
N GLY A 56 -4.76 -9.35 5.57
CA GLY A 56 -5.32 -10.18 4.49
C GLY A 56 -4.45 -10.16 3.23
N VAL A 57 -3.91 -8.99 2.84
CA VAL A 57 -2.95 -8.88 1.73
C VAL A 57 -1.65 -9.59 2.06
N THR A 58 -1.10 -9.39 3.27
CA THR A 58 0.17 -9.96 3.72
C THR A 58 0.21 -11.47 3.60
N PHE A 59 -0.82 -12.14 4.08
CA PHE A 59 -0.91 -13.60 4.04
C PHE A 59 -1.59 -14.12 2.78
N GLY A 60 -2.61 -13.43 2.30
CA GLY A 60 -3.38 -13.83 1.13
C GLY A 60 -2.57 -13.84 -0.15
N ALA A 61 -1.74 -12.82 -0.37
CA ALA A 61 -0.94 -12.71 -1.59
C ALA A 61 -0.05 -13.93 -1.84
N PRO A 62 0.87 -14.32 -0.96
CA PRO A 62 1.77 -15.46 -1.21
C PRO A 62 1.03 -16.79 -1.24
N ILE A 63 0.05 -17.01 -0.36
CA ILE A 63 -0.69 -18.27 -0.26
C ILE A 63 -1.56 -18.46 -1.52
N LEU A 64 -2.40 -17.48 -1.84
CA LEU A 64 -3.34 -17.61 -2.95
C LEU A 64 -2.63 -17.59 -4.31
N THR A 65 -1.57 -16.79 -4.48
CA THR A 65 -0.77 -16.80 -5.71
C THR A 65 -0.14 -18.18 -5.94
N SER A 66 0.35 -18.83 -4.88
CA SER A 66 0.88 -20.20 -4.97
C SER A 66 -0.20 -21.22 -5.35
N LEU A 67 -1.35 -21.19 -4.67
CA LEU A 67 -2.47 -22.10 -4.90
C LEU A 67 -3.05 -21.96 -6.32
N THR A 68 -3.10 -20.75 -6.84
CA THR A 68 -3.70 -20.42 -8.15
C THR A 68 -2.68 -20.40 -9.29
N SER A 69 -1.41 -20.70 -9.04
CA SER A 69 -0.32 -20.64 -10.02
C SER A 69 -0.54 -21.51 -11.30
N ARG A 70 -1.39 -22.55 -11.23
CA ARG A 70 -1.75 -23.41 -12.36
C ARG A 70 -2.88 -22.86 -13.23
N MET A 71 -3.61 -21.87 -12.77
CA MET A 71 -4.74 -21.30 -13.50
C MET A 71 -4.27 -20.45 -14.68
N ALA A 72 -5.05 -20.43 -15.76
CA ALA A 72 -4.83 -19.50 -16.85
C ALA A 72 -4.95 -18.06 -16.34
N ARG A 73 -3.99 -17.18 -16.67
CA ARG A 73 -3.88 -15.83 -16.10
C ARG A 73 -5.13 -14.98 -16.27
N LYS A 74 -5.77 -15.05 -17.47
CA LYS A 74 -7.04 -14.32 -17.69
C LYS A 74 -8.16 -14.85 -16.80
N THR A 75 -8.30 -16.18 -16.69
CA THR A 75 -9.31 -16.80 -15.83
C THR A 75 -9.10 -16.39 -14.38
N LEU A 76 -7.87 -16.44 -13.88
CA LEU A 76 -7.52 -16.01 -12.54
C LEU A 76 -7.82 -14.52 -12.33
N LEU A 77 -7.45 -13.66 -13.27
CA LEU A 77 -7.75 -12.22 -13.22
C LEU A 77 -9.27 -11.97 -13.07
N LEU A 78 -10.10 -12.67 -13.85
CA LEU A 78 -11.55 -12.51 -13.76
C LEU A 78 -12.11 -13.01 -12.42
N TRP A 79 -11.64 -14.14 -11.91
CA TRP A 79 -12.03 -14.63 -10.58
C TRP A 79 -11.65 -13.68 -9.47
N ILE A 80 -10.45 -13.09 -9.52
CA ILE A 80 -10.02 -12.08 -8.56
C ILE A 80 -10.94 -10.87 -8.57
N MET A 81 -11.34 -10.39 -9.76
CA MET A 81 -12.26 -9.26 -9.86
C MET A 81 -13.65 -9.60 -9.34
N ILE A 82 -14.12 -10.84 -9.51
CA ILE A 82 -15.38 -11.31 -8.91
C ILE A 82 -15.27 -11.29 -7.37
N VAL A 83 -14.22 -11.87 -6.81
CA VAL A 83 -13.99 -11.86 -5.35
C VAL A 83 -13.89 -10.43 -4.81
N PHE A 84 -13.23 -9.54 -5.56
CA PHE A 84 -13.15 -8.11 -5.23
C PHE A 84 -14.54 -7.44 -5.18
N ILE A 85 -15.37 -7.68 -6.19
CA ILE A 85 -16.75 -7.17 -6.26
C ILE A 85 -17.58 -7.72 -5.09
N ILE A 86 -17.51 -9.03 -4.83
CA ILE A 86 -18.22 -9.65 -3.70
C ILE A 86 -17.78 -9.04 -2.37
N GLY A 87 -16.48 -8.92 -2.12
CA GLY A 87 -15.97 -8.35 -0.88
C GLY A 87 -16.43 -6.91 -0.65
N ASN A 88 -16.35 -6.04 -1.68
CA ASN A 88 -16.81 -4.66 -1.55
C ASN A 88 -18.36 -4.55 -1.50
N THR A 89 -19.10 -5.46 -2.14
CA THR A 89 -20.56 -5.54 -2.00
C THR A 89 -20.93 -5.91 -0.57
N LEU A 90 -20.29 -6.91 0.02
CA LEU A 90 -20.49 -7.26 1.43
C LEU A 90 -20.16 -6.09 2.35
N ALA A 91 -19.10 -5.32 2.07
CA ALA A 91 -18.76 -4.12 2.82
C ALA A 91 -19.88 -3.06 2.71
N ALA A 92 -20.37 -2.80 1.50
CA ALA A 92 -21.46 -1.83 1.25
C ALA A 92 -22.77 -2.17 1.98
N PHE A 93 -23.09 -3.45 2.14
CA PHE A 93 -24.31 -3.91 2.81
C PHE A 93 -24.08 -4.39 4.24
N SER A 94 -22.89 -4.14 4.84
CA SER A 94 -22.63 -4.55 6.20
C SER A 94 -23.45 -3.74 7.21
N THR A 95 -24.10 -4.47 8.11
CA THR A 95 -24.89 -3.93 9.22
C THR A 95 -24.17 -4.02 10.55
N THR A 96 -23.03 -4.72 10.59
CA THR A 96 -22.20 -4.89 11.79
C THR A 96 -20.73 -4.73 11.42
N ILE A 97 -19.93 -4.32 12.40
CA ILE A 97 -18.48 -4.20 12.21
C ILE A 97 -17.85 -5.56 11.85
N GLY A 98 -18.32 -6.67 12.45
CA GLY A 98 -17.81 -7.99 12.15
C GLY A 98 -17.97 -8.39 10.68
N LEU A 99 -19.15 -8.12 10.08
CA LEU A 99 -19.39 -8.37 8.66
C LEU A 99 -18.52 -7.48 7.79
N LEU A 100 -18.34 -6.21 8.16
CA LEU A 100 -17.44 -5.29 7.46
C LEU A 100 -15.99 -5.79 7.48
N LEU A 101 -15.49 -6.24 8.64
CA LEU A 101 -14.14 -6.78 8.77
C LEU A 101 -13.92 -8.03 7.89
N VAL A 102 -14.88 -8.96 7.87
CA VAL A 102 -14.83 -10.13 6.97
C VAL A 102 -14.81 -9.69 5.50
N ALA A 103 -15.66 -8.74 5.12
CA ALA A 103 -15.71 -8.18 3.77
C ALA A 103 -14.36 -7.55 3.35
N ARG A 104 -13.69 -6.86 4.27
CA ARG A 104 -12.36 -6.28 4.07
C ARG A 104 -11.29 -7.35 3.82
N VAL A 105 -11.29 -8.45 4.57
CA VAL A 105 -10.36 -9.58 4.38
C VAL A 105 -10.60 -10.23 3.01
N ILE A 106 -11.85 -10.45 2.61
CA ILE A 106 -12.19 -11.00 1.28
C ILE A 106 -11.65 -10.09 0.16
N SER A 107 -11.85 -8.78 0.27
CA SER A 107 -11.34 -7.80 -0.70
C SER A 107 -9.80 -7.79 -0.74
N ALA A 108 -9.15 -7.95 0.41
CA ALA A 108 -7.70 -7.98 0.53
C ALA A 108 -7.05 -9.17 -0.19
N PHE A 109 -7.70 -10.33 -0.21
CA PHE A 109 -7.23 -11.49 -0.96
C PHE A 109 -7.15 -11.19 -2.46
N SER A 110 -8.11 -10.44 -3.00
CA SER A 110 -8.09 -10.00 -4.41
C SER A 110 -6.93 -9.07 -4.70
N HIS A 111 -6.64 -8.13 -3.80
CA HIS A 111 -5.55 -7.17 -3.92
C HIS A 111 -4.20 -7.88 -4.05
N GLY A 112 -3.88 -8.75 -3.11
CA GLY A 112 -2.58 -9.42 -3.08
C GLY A 112 -2.30 -10.24 -4.34
N VAL A 113 -3.29 -11.01 -4.80
CA VAL A 113 -3.14 -11.81 -6.02
C VAL A 113 -3.10 -10.93 -7.27
N PHE A 114 -3.93 -9.88 -7.34
CA PHE A 114 -3.96 -8.96 -8.48
C PHE A 114 -2.59 -8.29 -8.70
N MET A 115 -1.96 -7.75 -7.67
CA MET A 115 -0.67 -7.08 -7.82
C MET A 115 0.41 -8.02 -8.36
N SER A 116 0.38 -9.29 -7.97
CA SER A 116 1.29 -10.32 -8.46
C SER A 116 1.04 -10.65 -9.94
N ILE A 117 -0.20 -11.00 -10.31
CA ILE A 117 -0.49 -11.45 -11.68
C ILE A 117 -0.68 -10.31 -12.67
N GLY A 118 -1.18 -9.17 -12.24
CA GLY A 118 -1.41 -7.98 -13.09
C GLY A 118 -0.12 -7.48 -13.72
N SER A 119 0.97 -7.41 -12.92
CA SER A 119 2.30 -7.03 -13.40
C SER A 119 2.81 -8.00 -14.47
N THR A 120 2.61 -9.28 -14.27
CA THR A 120 3.03 -10.31 -15.23
C THR A 120 2.18 -10.31 -16.50
N ILE A 121 0.86 -10.06 -16.37
CA ILE A 121 -0.01 -9.88 -17.53
C ILE A 121 0.40 -8.62 -18.32
N ALA A 122 0.62 -7.49 -17.63
CA ALA A 122 1.07 -6.26 -18.28
C ALA A 122 2.38 -6.46 -19.05
N ALA A 123 3.35 -7.18 -18.47
CA ALA A 123 4.60 -7.53 -19.13
C ALA A 123 4.43 -8.43 -20.35
N ASP A 124 3.50 -9.37 -20.31
CA ASP A 124 3.24 -10.32 -21.42
C ASP A 124 2.49 -9.68 -22.61
N LEU A 125 1.80 -8.56 -22.38
CA LEU A 125 1.09 -7.84 -23.43
C LEU A 125 2.02 -7.10 -24.41
N VAL A 126 3.31 -6.94 -24.06
CA VAL A 126 4.25 -6.10 -24.81
C VAL A 126 5.58 -6.81 -25.06
N PRO A 127 6.39 -6.36 -26.06
CA PRO A 127 7.75 -6.86 -26.24
C PRO A 127 8.65 -6.61 -25.03
N GLU A 128 9.73 -7.38 -24.88
CA GLU A 128 10.62 -7.36 -23.70
C GLU A 128 11.15 -5.97 -23.34
N ASN A 129 11.54 -5.18 -24.34
CA ASN A 129 12.07 -3.84 -24.15
C ASN A 129 11.03 -2.80 -23.67
N ARG A 130 9.75 -3.21 -23.48
CA ARG A 130 8.64 -2.35 -23.03
C ARG A 130 7.93 -2.85 -21.78
N ARG A 131 8.36 -3.98 -21.21
CA ARG A 131 7.74 -4.59 -20.03
C ARG A 131 7.67 -3.62 -18.86
N ALA A 132 8.75 -2.90 -18.57
CA ALA A 132 8.78 -1.91 -17.50
C ALA A 132 7.73 -0.79 -17.70
N SER A 133 7.61 -0.28 -18.91
CA SER A 133 6.59 0.74 -19.24
C SER A 133 5.17 0.22 -19.10
N ALA A 134 4.90 -1.02 -19.51
CA ALA A 134 3.58 -1.63 -19.38
C ALA A 134 3.17 -1.83 -17.91
N ILE A 135 4.10 -2.31 -17.08
CA ILE A 135 3.91 -2.44 -15.63
C ILE A 135 3.65 -1.05 -15.02
N SER A 136 4.43 -0.04 -15.42
CA SER A 136 4.25 1.34 -14.94
C SER A 136 2.86 1.90 -15.28
N ILE A 137 2.33 1.63 -16.49
CA ILE A 137 0.96 2.04 -16.86
C ILE A 137 -0.07 1.40 -15.93
N MET A 138 0.05 0.12 -15.62
CA MET A 138 -0.84 -0.54 -14.67
C MET A 138 -0.76 0.12 -13.28
N PHE A 139 0.45 0.35 -12.76
CA PHE A 139 0.66 0.99 -11.46
C PHE A 139 0.22 2.46 -11.41
N THR A 140 0.07 3.13 -12.55
CA THR A 140 -0.52 4.49 -12.59
C THR A 140 -1.92 4.47 -11.98
N GLY A 141 -2.71 3.41 -12.20
CA GLY A 141 -4.01 3.25 -11.57
C GLY A 141 -3.93 3.29 -10.04
N LEU A 142 -2.98 2.55 -9.44
CA LEU A 142 -2.75 2.57 -8.00
C LEU A 142 -2.29 3.95 -7.50
N THR A 143 -1.38 4.61 -8.23
CA THR A 143 -0.91 5.96 -7.89
C THR A 143 -2.07 6.97 -7.91
N VAL A 144 -2.91 6.92 -8.93
CA VAL A 144 -4.10 7.79 -9.00
C VAL A 144 -5.06 7.49 -7.84
N ALA A 145 -5.27 6.21 -7.50
CA ALA A 145 -6.10 5.81 -6.36
C ALA A 145 -5.56 6.37 -5.02
N THR A 146 -4.25 6.36 -4.82
CA THR A 146 -3.63 6.90 -3.62
C THR A 146 -3.88 8.41 -3.47
N VAL A 147 -3.86 9.14 -4.58
CA VAL A 147 -4.08 10.61 -4.60
C VAL A 147 -5.55 10.97 -4.49
N THR A 148 -6.42 10.27 -5.20
CA THR A 148 -7.84 10.66 -5.38
C THR A 148 -8.81 9.75 -4.64
N GLY A 149 -8.47 8.48 -4.41
CA GLY A 149 -9.37 7.47 -3.89
C GLY A 149 -9.86 7.77 -2.48
N VAL A 150 -8.93 8.11 -1.57
CA VAL A 150 -9.29 8.47 -0.19
C VAL A 150 -10.15 9.73 -0.12
N PRO A 151 -9.73 10.89 -0.70
CA PRO A 151 -10.53 12.11 -0.63
C PRO A 151 -11.88 11.98 -1.35
N PHE A 152 -11.92 11.30 -2.50
CA PHE A 152 -13.17 11.08 -3.24
C PHE A 152 -14.12 10.17 -2.47
N GLY A 153 -13.61 9.09 -1.90
CA GLY A 153 -14.41 8.21 -1.03
C GLY A 153 -14.90 8.90 0.23
N THR A 154 -14.04 9.73 0.85
CA THR A 154 -14.42 10.55 2.02
C THR A 154 -15.55 11.53 1.65
N PHE A 155 -15.41 12.23 0.53
CA PHE A 155 -16.44 13.16 0.05
C PHE A 155 -17.79 12.46 -0.20
N ILE A 156 -17.78 11.33 -0.93
CA ILE A 156 -18.98 10.53 -1.14
C ILE A 156 -19.58 10.06 0.20
N GLY A 157 -18.72 9.55 1.09
CA GLY A 157 -19.15 9.06 2.39
C GLY A 157 -19.81 10.13 3.26
N GLN A 158 -19.27 11.35 3.24
CA GLN A 158 -19.82 12.50 3.97
C GLN A 158 -21.17 12.96 3.40
N GLN A 159 -21.38 12.91 2.08
CA GLN A 159 -22.61 13.39 1.44
C GLN A 159 -23.72 12.33 1.38
N LEU A 160 -23.35 11.07 1.14
CA LEU A 160 -24.28 9.98 0.80
C LEU A 160 -24.19 8.76 1.72
N GLY A 161 -23.33 8.86 2.76
CA GLY A 161 -23.04 7.75 3.68
C GLY A 161 -21.92 6.85 3.20
N TRP A 162 -21.15 6.29 4.15
CA TRP A 162 -19.95 5.50 3.89
C TRP A 162 -20.21 4.23 3.04
N ARG A 163 -21.40 3.66 3.11
CA ARG A 163 -21.81 2.52 2.29
C ARG A 163 -21.81 2.85 0.80
N THR A 164 -22.25 4.06 0.45
CA THR A 164 -22.26 4.54 -0.95
C THR A 164 -20.83 4.64 -1.52
N ALA A 165 -19.84 4.94 -0.70
CA ALA A 165 -18.45 4.92 -1.13
C ALA A 165 -18.01 3.50 -1.54
N PHE A 166 -18.39 2.45 -0.80
CA PHE A 166 -18.15 1.05 -1.21
C PHE A 166 -18.96 0.64 -2.44
N ILE A 167 -20.21 1.10 -2.59
CA ILE A 167 -21.00 0.88 -3.82
C ILE A 167 -20.28 1.49 -5.03
N THR A 168 -19.71 2.68 -4.90
CA THR A 168 -18.93 3.30 -5.97
C THR A 168 -17.74 2.43 -6.38
N ILE A 169 -17.04 1.83 -5.41
CA ILE A 169 -15.94 0.88 -5.68
C ILE A 169 -16.46 -0.38 -6.39
N VAL A 170 -17.63 -0.90 -6.00
CA VAL A 170 -18.27 -2.04 -6.70
C VAL A 170 -18.52 -1.70 -8.16
N ILE A 171 -19.08 -0.52 -8.45
CA ILE A 171 -19.34 -0.07 -9.83
C ILE A 171 -18.02 -0.01 -10.62
N ILE A 172 -16.97 0.59 -10.07
CA ILE A 172 -15.66 0.64 -10.72
C ILE A 172 -15.09 -0.79 -10.92
N GLY A 173 -15.26 -1.67 -9.93
CA GLY A 173 -14.88 -3.07 -10.00
C GLY A 173 -15.61 -3.83 -11.13
N VAL A 174 -16.91 -3.60 -11.31
CA VAL A 174 -17.70 -4.18 -12.41
C VAL A 174 -17.20 -3.66 -13.76
N ILE A 175 -16.93 -2.36 -13.88
CA ILE A 175 -16.36 -1.77 -15.10
C ILE A 175 -15.00 -2.42 -15.40
N ALA A 176 -14.14 -2.57 -14.40
CA ALA A 176 -12.85 -3.23 -14.53
C ALA A 176 -12.98 -4.70 -14.94
N PHE A 177 -13.92 -5.43 -14.35
CA PHE A 177 -14.22 -6.83 -14.72
C PHE A 177 -14.64 -6.95 -16.18
N ILE A 178 -15.58 -6.12 -16.64
CA ILE A 178 -16.04 -6.09 -18.03
C ILE A 178 -14.88 -5.74 -18.96
N ALA A 179 -14.11 -4.69 -18.63
CA ALA A 179 -12.95 -4.27 -19.42
C ALA A 179 -11.92 -5.41 -19.54
N ASN A 180 -11.58 -6.08 -18.43
CA ASN A 180 -10.66 -7.22 -18.44
C ASN A 180 -11.21 -8.41 -19.26
N SER A 181 -12.49 -8.71 -19.17
CA SER A 181 -13.10 -9.82 -19.91
C SER A 181 -13.03 -9.62 -21.42
N ILE A 182 -13.20 -8.38 -21.89
CA ILE A 182 -13.23 -8.04 -23.32
C ILE A 182 -11.82 -7.75 -23.86
N LEU A 183 -11.01 -6.99 -23.12
CA LEU A 183 -9.78 -6.38 -23.62
C LEU A 183 -8.53 -7.20 -23.34
N VAL A 184 -8.50 -7.99 -22.27
CA VAL A 184 -7.34 -8.84 -21.95
C VAL A 184 -7.40 -10.12 -22.78
N PRO A 185 -6.36 -10.46 -23.56
CA PRO A 185 -6.37 -11.65 -24.41
C PRO A 185 -6.33 -12.95 -23.59
N SER A 186 -6.87 -14.03 -24.15
CA SER A 186 -6.94 -15.35 -23.48
C SER A 186 -5.66 -16.19 -23.64
N ASN A 187 -4.81 -15.84 -24.61
CA ASN A 187 -3.59 -16.59 -24.96
C ASN A 187 -2.35 -16.14 -24.19
N LEU A 188 -2.51 -15.69 -22.95
CA LEU A 188 -1.41 -15.29 -22.07
C LEU A 188 -0.58 -16.52 -21.64
N ARG A 189 0.72 -16.30 -21.41
CA ARG A 189 1.62 -17.33 -20.88
C ARG A 189 1.11 -17.84 -19.53
N LYS A 190 1.23 -19.13 -19.28
CA LYS A 190 0.93 -19.70 -17.96
C LYS A 190 1.96 -19.20 -16.94
N GLY A 191 1.54 -19.03 -15.68
CA GLY A 191 2.42 -18.55 -14.62
C GLY A 191 3.64 -19.48 -14.42
N VAL A 192 4.77 -18.87 -14.05
CA VAL A 192 5.95 -19.63 -13.62
C VAL A 192 5.67 -20.17 -12.23
N LYS A 193 5.99 -21.46 -11.99
CA LYS A 193 5.85 -22.06 -10.66
C LYS A 193 6.84 -21.37 -9.70
N THR A 194 6.35 -20.49 -8.84
CA THR A 194 7.10 -20.09 -7.65
C THR A 194 6.94 -21.18 -6.60
N THR A 195 8.03 -21.71 -6.11
CA THR A 195 7.98 -22.75 -5.08
C THR A 195 8.03 -22.10 -3.69
N PHE A 196 7.31 -22.68 -2.73
CA PHE A 196 7.40 -22.28 -1.33
C PHE A 196 8.85 -22.30 -0.81
N ARG A 197 9.69 -23.17 -1.36
CA ARG A 197 11.12 -23.26 -1.06
C ARG A 197 11.87 -21.97 -1.45
N ASP A 198 11.51 -21.33 -2.55
CA ASP A 198 12.17 -20.07 -2.97
C ASP A 198 11.76 -18.91 -2.07
N GLN A 199 10.51 -18.87 -1.62
CA GLN A 199 10.05 -17.92 -0.59
C GLN A 199 10.81 -18.12 0.73
N LEU A 200 10.99 -19.37 1.15
CA LEU A 200 11.71 -19.69 2.38
C LEU A 200 13.19 -19.25 2.32
N LYS A 201 13.87 -19.44 1.19
CA LYS A 201 15.25 -18.98 1.02
C LYS A 201 15.39 -17.46 1.18
N LEU A 202 14.41 -16.69 0.74
CA LEU A 202 14.44 -15.24 0.85
C LEU A 202 14.26 -14.78 2.32
N VAL A 203 13.29 -15.35 3.03
CA VAL A 203 13.03 -14.96 4.44
C VAL A 203 14.07 -15.52 5.42
N THR A 204 14.83 -16.56 5.04
CA THR A 204 15.95 -17.08 5.84
C THR A 204 17.26 -16.38 5.56
N ASN A 205 17.37 -15.59 4.49
CA ASN A 205 18.56 -14.79 4.23
C ASN A 205 18.57 -13.54 5.12
N GLY A 206 19.55 -13.42 6.00
CA GLY A 206 19.61 -12.34 7.00
C GLY A 206 19.63 -10.92 6.42
N ARG A 207 20.17 -10.71 5.20
CA ARG A 207 20.19 -9.40 4.54
C ARG A 207 18.81 -9.00 4.01
N LEU A 208 18.11 -9.94 3.40
CA LEU A 208 16.75 -9.75 2.90
C LEU A 208 15.75 -9.63 4.05
N LEU A 209 15.88 -10.49 5.06
CA LEU A 209 15.04 -10.40 6.26
C LEU A 209 15.18 -9.03 6.96
N LEU A 210 16.42 -8.54 7.10
CA LEU A 210 16.68 -7.20 7.65
C LEU A 210 15.95 -6.12 6.84
N LEU A 211 15.99 -6.21 5.50
CA LEU A 211 15.28 -5.26 4.65
C LEU A 211 13.76 -5.37 4.80
N PHE A 212 13.19 -6.57 4.88
CA PHE A 212 11.75 -6.75 5.11
C PHE A 212 11.32 -6.14 6.45
N ILE A 213 12.14 -6.27 7.50
CA ILE A 213 11.89 -5.63 8.80
C ILE A 213 11.98 -4.10 8.68
N ILE A 214 12.98 -3.56 7.98
CA ILE A 214 13.10 -2.12 7.70
C ILE A 214 11.86 -1.62 6.97
N THR A 215 11.40 -2.34 5.96
CA THR A 215 10.19 -2.00 5.20
C THR A 215 8.95 -1.97 6.11
N ALA A 216 8.74 -3.01 6.91
CA ALA A 216 7.60 -3.11 7.81
C ALA A 216 7.60 -2.00 8.87
N LEU A 217 8.74 -1.72 9.49
CA LEU A 217 8.86 -0.69 10.53
C LEU A 217 8.75 0.72 9.95
N GLY A 218 9.46 1.00 8.86
CA GLY A 218 9.49 2.34 8.26
C GLY A 218 8.13 2.76 7.69
N TYR A 219 7.47 1.84 7.00
CA TYR A 219 6.15 2.07 6.45
C TYR A 219 5.08 2.03 7.53
N GLY A 220 5.14 1.02 8.40
CA GLY A 220 4.20 0.83 9.51
C GLY A 220 4.17 2.02 10.46
N GLY A 221 5.32 2.64 10.76
CA GLY A 221 5.37 3.81 11.62
C GLY A 221 4.56 5.00 11.10
N THR A 222 4.49 5.19 9.77
CA THR A 222 3.58 6.16 9.15
C THR A 222 2.12 5.78 9.37
N PHE A 223 1.79 4.49 9.31
CA PHE A 223 0.41 4.01 9.42
C PHE A 223 -0.14 4.02 10.85
N VAL A 224 0.71 4.13 11.86
CA VAL A 224 0.26 4.42 13.24
C VAL A 224 -0.56 5.73 13.27
N VAL A 225 -0.14 6.75 12.50
CA VAL A 225 -0.81 8.04 12.39
C VAL A 225 -1.82 8.07 11.24
N PHE A 226 -1.40 7.61 10.05
CA PHE A 226 -2.18 7.76 8.82
C PHE A 226 -3.54 7.07 8.90
N THR A 227 -3.63 5.91 9.56
CA THR A 227 -4.90 5.19 9.75
C THR A 227 -5.94 6.06 10.46
N PHE A 228 -5.51 6.87 11.42
CA PHE A 228 -6.36 7.74 12.22
C PHE A 228 -6.25 9.22 11.81
N LEU A 229 -5.80 9.50 10.57
CA LEU A 229 -5.58 10.87 10.12
C LEU A 229 -6.88 11.69 10.07
N SER A 230 -8.00 11.07 9.66
CA SER A 230 -9.29 11.75 9.63
C SER A 230 -9.75 12.20 11.03
N PRO A 231 -9.80 11.34 12.05
CA PRO A 231 -10.11 11.79 13.42
C PRO A 231 -9.05 12.75 13.98
N LEU A 232 -7.77 12.60 13.66
CA LEU A 232 -6.74 13.52 14.11
C LEU A 232 -6.98 14.94 13.56
N LEU A 233 -7.38 15.08 12.31
CA LEU A 233 -7.73 16.35 11.69
C LEU A 233 -8.99 16.96 12.32
N GLN A 234 -9.98 16.15 12.71
CA GLN A 234 -11.24 16.64 13.31
C GLN A 234 -11.08 16.96 14.79
N ASP A 235 -10.62 15.98 15.59
CA ASP A 235 -10.70 16.03 17.05
C ASP A 235 -9.50 16.76 17.69
N ILE A 236 -8.32 16.69 17.03
CA ILE A 236 -7.10 17.34 17.56
C ILE A 236 -6.82 18.65 16.86
N THR A 237 -6.82 18.67 15.51
CA THR A 237 -6.50 19.89 14.75
C THR A 237 -7.70 20.84 14.65
N GLY A 238 -8.93 20.32 14.82
CA GLY A 238 -10.17 21.11 14.87
C GLY A 238 -10.64 21.57 13.49
N PHE A 239 -10.39 20.79 12.43
CA PHE A 239 -10.98 21.02 11.11
C PHE A 239 -12.40 20.48 11.05
N LYS A 240 -13.26 21.21 10.35
CA LYS A 240 -14.63 20.74 10.08
C LYS A 240 -14.59 19.53 9.13
N GLU A 241 -15.53 18.63 9.30
CA GLU A 241 -15.66 17.40 8.52
C GLU A 241 -15.56 17.63 7.00
N GLY A 242 -16.29 18.62 6.46
CA GLY A 242 -16.25 18.94 5.03
C GLY A 242 -14.87 19.44 4.52
N THR A 243 -13.98 19.91 5.40
CA THR A 243 -12.62 20.34 5.04
C THR A 243 -11.66 19.16 4.98
N VAL A 244 -11.94 18.07 5.70
CA VAL A 244 -11.06 16.90 5.80
C VAL A 244 -10.81 16.26 4.43
N ALA A 245 -11.83 16.11 3.60
CA ALA A 245 -11.69 15.55 2.26
C ALA A 245 -10.71 16.36 1.39
N ILE A 246 -10.75 17.70 1.49
CA ILE A 246 -9.83 18.60 0.76
C ILE A 246 -8.40 18.45 1.28
N ILE A 247 -8.22 18.34 2.60
CA ILE A 247 -6.91 18.13 3.21
C ILE A 247 -6.33 16.78 2.81
N LEU A 248 -7.16 15.72 2.78
CA LEU A 248 -6.75 14.40 2.33
C LEU A 248 -6.38 14.39 0.85
N LEU A 249 -7.03 15.21 0.00
CA LEU A 249 -6.61 15.39 -1.38
C LEU A 249 -5.22 16.05 -1.48
N ALA A 250 -5.00 17.12 -0.73
CA ALA A 250 -3.69 17.79 -0.66
C ALA A 250 -2.61 16.82 -0.12
N TYR A 251 -2.94 16.01 0.88
CA TYR A 251 -2.08 14.97 1.42
C TYR A 251 -1.74 13.90 0.35
N GLY A 252 -2.72 13.45 -0.42
CA GLY A 252 -2.52 12.53 -1.55
C GLY A 252 -1.60 13.10 -2.64
N ILE A 253 -1.74 14.39 -2.98
CA ILE A 253 -0.83 15.08 -3.90
C ILE A 253 0.58 15.12 -3.31
N ALA A 254 0.73 15.42 -2.03
CA ALA A 254 2.03 15.41 -1.35
C ALA A 254 2.68 14.01 -1.40
N ILE A 255 1.91 12.92 -1.21
CA ILE A 255 2.36 11.53 -1.41
C ILE A 255 2.92 11.33 -2.82
N ALA A 256 2.20 11.73 -3.87
CA ALA A 256 2.63 11.54 -5.25
C ALA A 256 3.95 12.28 -5.54
N ILE A 257 4.06 13.53 -5.08
CA ILE A 257 5.30 14.32 -5.19
C ILE A 257 6.44 13.63 -4.44
N GLY A 258 6.18 13.19 -3.21
CA GLY A 258 7.16 12.50 -2.38
C GLY A 258 7.68 11.21 -3.03
N ASN A 259 6.79 10.39 -3.58
CA ASN A 259 7.15 9.16 -4.29
C ASN A 259 8.06 9.45 -5.50
N MET A 260 7.75 10.49 -6.29
CA MET A 260 8.60 10.90 -7.42
C MET A 260 9.99 11.37 -6.98
N ILE A 261 10.07 12.17 -5.89
CA ILE A 261 11.34 12.62 -5.31
C ILE A 261 12.13 11.42 -4.78
N GLY A 262 11.46 10.52 -4.06
CA GLY A 262 12.06 9.32 -3.49
C GLY A 262 12.67 8.41 -4.56
N GLY A 263 11.99 8.22 -5.68
CA GLY A 263 12.51 7.49 -6.84
C GLY A 263 13.80 8.10 -7.37
N LYS A 264 13.84 9.43 -7.56
CA LYS A 264 15.05 10.13 -8.03
C LYS A 264 16.21 10.02 -7.04
N LEU A 265 15.96 10.22 -5.75
CA LEU A 265 17.00 10.14 -4.70
C LEU A 265 17.58 8.72 -4.56
N SER A 266 16.77 7.70 -4.83
CA SER A 266 17.17 6.29 -4.69
C SER A 266 18.00 5.76 -5.88
N ASN A 267 18.05 6.48 -7.00
CA ASN A 267 18.74 6.02 -8.23
C ASN A 267 20.25 5.80 -8.04
N GLN A 268 20.93 6.60 -7.22
CA GLN A 268 22.38 6.51 -7.05
C GLN A 268 22.77 5.56 -5.90
N ASN A 269 22.15 5.73 -4.75
CA ASN A 269 22.45 4.94 -3.56
C ASN A 269 21.17 4.75 -2.72
N PRO A 270 20.38 3.70 -2.99
CA PRO A 270 19.08 3.53 -2.35
C PRO A 270 19.19 3.41 -0.82
N ILE A 271 20.17 2.69 -0.28
CA ILE A 271 20.31 2.51 1.17
C ILE A 271 20.63 3.83 1.90
N ARG A 272 21.46 4.68 1.31
CA ARG A 272 21.78 5.99 1.88
C ARG A 272 20.59 6.95 1.79
N ALA A 273 19.86 6.94 0.69
CA ALA A 273 18.66 7.72 0.50
C ALA A 273 17.58 7.31 1.53
N LEU A 274 17.35 6.00 1.71
CA LEU A 274 16.42 5.46 2.69
C LEU A 274 16.75 5.89 4.12
N PHE A 275 18.02 5.89 4.50
CA PHE A 275 18.44 6.34 5.82
C PHE A 275 18.00 7.78 6.09
N TYR A 276 18.28 8.71 5.17
CA TYR A 276 17.87 10.11 5.34
C TYR A 276 16.35 10.30 5.26
N MET A 277 15.67 9.57 4.39
CA MET A 277 14.20 9.61 4.30
C MET A 277 13.54 9.21 5.63
N PHE A 278 13.94 8.07 6.21
CA PHE A 278 13.41 7.63 7.49
C PHE A 278 13.79 8.58 8.63
N PHE A 279 15.02 9.10 8.63
CA PHE A 279 15.45 10.05 9.64
C PHE A 279 14.60 11.32 9.63
N VAL A 280 14.41 11.93 8.46
CA VAL A 280 13.57 13.15 8.32
C VAL A 280 12.10 12.83 8.63
N GLN A 281 11.59 11.68 8.20
CA GLN A 281 10.22 11.25 8.48
C GLN A 281 9.97 11.07 9.98
N ALA A 282 10.92 10.50 10.70
CA ALA A 282 10.83 10.34 12.14
C ALA A 282 10.74 11.70 12.87
N ILE A 283 11.55 12.67 12.42
CA ILE A 283 11.52 14.06 12.97
C ILE A 283 10.15 14.69 12.70
N VAL A 284 9.63 14.58 11.48
CA VAL A 284 8.32 15.16 11.13
C VAL A 284 7.20 14.53 11.95
N LEU A 285 7.21 13.21 12.14
CA LEU A 285 6.24 12.52 13.00
C LEU A 285 6.34 12.99 14.48
N LEU A 286 7.56 13.19 14.98
CA LEU A 286 7.75 13.72 16.33
C LEU A 286 7.25 15.16 16.47
N ILE A 287 7.55 16.01 15.48
CA ILE A 287 7.08 17.41 15.45
C ILE A 287 5.55 17.46 15.41
N LEU A 288 4.90 16.52 14.72
CA LEU A 288 3.44 16.47 14.62
C LEU A 288 2.76 16.39 16.00
N MET A 289 3.36 15.73 16.99
CA MET A 289 2.84 15.70 18.35
C MET A 289 2.62 17.11 18.93
N PHE A 290 3.50 18.04 18.62
CA PHE A 290 3.46 19.42 19.15
C PHE A 290 2.67 20.37 18.25
N THR A 291 2.59 20.09 16.96
CA THR A 291 1.96 20.98 15.97
C THR A 291 0.51 20.63 15.68
N ALA A 292 0.10 19.38 15.86
CA ALA A 292 -1.26 18.92 15.54
C ALA A 292 -2.39 19.74 16.19
N PRO A 293 -2.26 20.25 17.44
CA PRO A 293 -3.31 21.10 18.04
C PRO A 293 -3.48 22.47 17.38
N PHE A 294 -2.53 22.89 16.55
CA PHE A 294 -2.54 24.21 15.90
C PHE A 294 -2.89 24.04 14.41
N LYS A 295 -4.01 24.62 13.95
CA LYS A 295 -4.54 24.42 12.60
C LYS A 295 -3.51 24.60 11.48
N ILE A 296 -2.76 25.71 11.47
CA ILE A 296 -1.80 26.01 10.40
C ILE A 296 -0.56 25.13 10.54
N ALA A 297 0.03 25.06 11.73
CA ALA A 297 1.24 24.28 11.97
C ALA A 297 0.97 22.77 11.80
N GLY A 298 -0.17 22.27 12.31
CA GLY A 298 -0.61 20.90 12.13
C GLY A 298 -0.81 20.54 10.66
N LEU A 299 -1.50 21.40 9.88
CA LEU A 299 -1.70 21.20 8.46
C LEU A 299 -0.37 21.09 7.70
N ILE A 300 0.56 22.03 7.95
CA ILE A 300 1.89 22.00 7.31
C ILE A 300 2.62 20.69 7.65
N THR A 301 2.64 20.29 8.91
CA THR A 301 3.32 19.07 9.35
C THR A 301 2.67 17.81 8.78
N ILE A 302 1.33 17.78 8.70
CA ILE A 302 0.59 16.68 8.09
C ILE A 302 0.93 16.57 6.58
N LEU A 303 1.00 17.68 5.85
CA LEU A 303 1.38 17.67 4.44
C LEU A 303 2.85 17.23 4.23
N LEU A 304 3.76 17.65 5.14
CA LEU A 304 5.14 17.15 5.15
C LEU A 304 5.19 15.64 5.46
N MET A 305 4.37 15.16 6.40
CA MET A 305 4.23 13.72 6.64
C MET A 305 3.76 13.01 5.38
N GLY A 306 2.78 13.56 4.64
CA GLY A 306 2.31 13.02 3.37
C GLY A 306 3.41 12.94 2.31
N LEU A 307 4.22 13.99 2.17
CA LEU A 307 5.36 14.01 1.27
C LEU A 307 6.36 12.88 1.55
N LEU A 308 6.60 12.59 2.83
CA LEU A 308 7.58 11.58 3.26
C LEU A 308 7.00 10.17 3.33
N ALA A 309 5.68 10.02 3.48
CA ALA A 309 4.99 8.76 3.76
C ALA A 309 5.31 7.64 2.75
N PHE A 310 5.36 7.96 1.47
CA PHE A 310 5.62 7.01 0.39
C PHE A 310 6.93 7.28 -0.36
N MET A 311 7.73 8.23 0.11
CA MET A 311 9.02 8.60 -0.49
C MET A 311 10.01 7.43 -0.46
N ASN A 312 9.93 6.58 0.56
CA ASN A 312 10.81 5.43 0.76
C ASN A 312 10.46 4.22 -0.15
N VAL A 313 9.24 4.14 -0.67
CA VAL A 313 8.74 2.97 -1.42
C VAL A 313 9.61 2.60 -2.63
N PRO A 314 9.94 3.51 -3.57
CA PRO A 314 10.80 3.16 -4.69
C PRO A 314 12.19 2.69 -4.26
N GLY A 315 12.76 3.33 -3.23
CA GLY A 315 14.08 2.96 -2.70
C GLY A 315 14.11 1.56 -2.10
N LEU A 316 13.08 1.19 -1.33
CA LEU A 316 12.93 -0.14 -0.76
C LEU A 316 12.76 -1.21 -1.84
N GLN A 317 11.99 -0.93 -2.90
CA GLN A 317 11.80 -1.85 -4.02
C GLN A 317 13.07 -2.04 -4.85
N VAL A 318 13.81 -0.97 -5.13
CA VAL A 318 15.11 -1.09 -5.80
C VAL A 318 16.11 -1.87 -4.94
N TYR A 319 16.16 -1.58 -3.64
CA TYR A 319 17.14 -2.21 -2.76
C TYR A 319 16.85 -3.70 -2.53
N VAL A 320 15.58 -4.13 -2.48
CA VAL A 320 15.25 -5.56 -2.38
C VAL A 320 15.69 -6.33 -3.63
N VAL A 321 15.51 -5.76 -4.82
CA VAL A 321 15.96 -6.38 -6.08
C VAL A 321 17.47 -6.53 -6.07
N MET A 322 18.23 -5.47 -5.73
CA MET A 322 19.69 -5.51 -5.65
C MET A 322 20.21 -6.57 -4.66
N LEU A 323 19.58 -6.70 -3.49
CA LEU A 323 19.96 -7.73 -2.52
C LEU A 323 19.59 -9.14 -3.02
N ALA A 324 18.43 -9.30 -3.64
CA ALA A 324 18.00 -10.59 -4.17
C ALA A 324 18.90 -11.05 -5.33
N GLU A 325 19.26 -10.17 -6.26
CA GLU A 325 20.24 -10.47 -7.32
C GLU A 325 21.58 -10.93 -6.77
N ARG A 326 21.99 -10.34 -5.64
CA ARG A 326 23.28 -10.68 -5.02
C ARG A 326 23.26 -11.98 -4.21
N PHE A 327 22.21 -12.23 -3.44
CA PHE A 327 22.17 -13.30 -2.44
C PHE A 327 21.29 -14.49 -2.83
N VAL A 328 20.21 -14.27 -3.62
CA VAL A 328 19.24 -15.29 -4.05
C VAL A 328 18.79 -15.01 -5.50
N PRO A 329 19.71 -15.07 -6.48
CA PRO A 329 19.41 -14.68 -7.87
C PRO A 329 18.25 -15.45 -8.51
N SER A 330 17.99 -16.68 -8.04
CA SER A 330 16.88 -17.54 -8.54
C SER A 330 15.48 -17.05 -8.12
N ALA A 331 15.38 -16.04 -7.24
CA ALA A 331 14.12 -15.65 -6.63
C ALA A 331 13.89 -14.11 -6.59
N VAL A 332 14.48 -13.36 -7.52
CA VAL A 332 14.40 -11.88 -7.57
C VAL A 332 12.95 -11.39 -7.64
N ASP A 333 12.13 -11.98 -8.53
CA ASP A 333 10.72 -11.59 -8.68
C ASP A 333 9.92 -11.85 -7.40
N VAL A 334 10.24 -12.95 -6.70
CA VAL A 334 9.60 -13.32 -5.45
C VAL A 334 10.02 -12.38 -4.31
N ALA A 335 11.26 -11.91 -4.30
CA ALA A 335 11.75 -10.97 -3.30
C ALA A 335 10.97 -9.65 -3.32
N SER A 336 10.67 -9.14 -4.51
CA SER A 336 9.82 -7.95 -4.67
C SER A 336 8.41 -8.18 -4.12
N ALA A 337 7.80 -9.35 -4.39
CA ALA A 337 6.49 -9.71 -3.86
C ALA A 337 6.48 -9.84 -2.32
N ILE A 338 7.53 -10.43 -1.73
CA ILE A 338 7.66 -10.52 -0.27
C ILE A 338 7.85 -9.12 0.34
N ASN A 339 8.56 -8.21 -0.34
CA ASN A 339 8.67 -6.84 0.14
C ASN A 339 7.33 -6.11 0.12
N ILE A 340 6.46 -6.36 -0.87
CA ILE A 340 5.08 -5.86 -0.88
C ILE A 340 4.30 -6.43 0.31
N ALA A 341 4.47 -7.70 0.63
CA ALA A 341 3.89 -8.30 1.84
C ALA A 341 4.44 -7.65 3.12
N ALA A 342 5.73 -7.28 3.16
CA ALA A 342 6.33 -6.57 4.29
C ALA A 342 5.77 -5.14 4.46
N PHE A 343 5.48 -4.41 3.37
CA PHE A 343 4.73 -3.15 3.43
C PHE A 343 3.38 -3.35 4.11
N ASN A 344 2.62 -4.34 3.67
CA ASN A 344 1.29 -4.62 4.21
C ASN A 344 1.35 -5.13 5.67
N ALA A 345 2.35 -5.92 6.03
CA ALA A 345 2.60 -6.27 7.42
C ALA A 345 2.86 -5.03 8.28
N GLY A 346 3.64 -4.07 7.76
CA GLY A 346 3.84 -2.77 8.38
C GLY A 346 2.53 -1.99 8.56
N ILE A 347 1.69 -1.92 7.53
CA ILE A 347 0.35 -1.29 7.61
C ILE A 347 -0.47 -1.95 8.72
N ALA A 348 -0.54 -3.28 8.74
CA ALA A 348 -1.32 -4.02 9.72
C ALA A 348 -0.87 -3.74 11.16
N ILE A 349 0.44 -3.85 11.41
CA ILE A 349 1.04 -3.60 12.73
C ILE A 349 0.85 -2.14 13.12
N GLY A 350 1.18 -1.20 12.22
CA GLY A 350 1.08 0.24 12.49
C GLY A 350 -0.35 0.68 12.78
N SER A 351 -1.31 0.24 11.97
CA SER A 351 -2.74 0.56 12.15
C SER A 351 -3.29 0.00 13.46
N TYR A 352 -2.94 -1.25 13.79
CA TYR A 352 -3.36 -1.87 15.05
C TYR A 352 -2.73 -1.16 16.25
N LEU A 353 -1.43 -0.87 16.17
CA LEU A 353 -0.73 -0.14 17.23
C LEU A 353 -1.31 1.28 17.42
N GLY A 354 -1.64 1.96 16.31
CA GLY A 354 -2.32 3.26 16.35
C GLY A 354 -3.65 3.20 17.08
N GLY A 355 -4.43 2.12 16.90
CA GLY A 355 -5.65 1.88 17.67
C GLY A 355 -5.38 1.70 19.16
N LEU A 356 -4.45 0.82 19.53
CA LEU A 356 -4.07 0.59 20.93
C LEU A 356 -3.60 1.88 21.61
N VAL A 357 -2.77 2.68 20.93
CA VAL A 357 -2.28 3.98 21.45
C VAL A 357 -3.44 4.95 21.64
N THR A 358 -4.36 5.02 20.68
CA THR A 358 -5.53 5.90 20.75
C THR A 358 -6.41 5.57 21.94
N ASP A 359 -6.66 4.28 22.21
CA ASP A 359 -7.48 3.82 23.33
C ASP A 359 -6.79 4.00 24.68
N SER A 360 -5.46 3.83 24.75
CA SER A 360 -4.75 3.78 26.02
C SER A 360 -4.27 5.14 26.50
N ILE A 361 -3.68 5.95 25.61
CA ILE A 361 -3.03 7.22 25.98
C ILE A 361 -3.49 8.41 25.13
N GLY A 362 -4.30 8.16 24.10
CA GLY A 362 -4.93 9.17 23.27
C GLY A 362 -4.32 9.35 21.90
N LEU A 363 -5.16 9.84 20.98
CA LEU A 363 -4.91 9.91 19.55
C LEU A 363 -3.63 10.69 19.16
N ILE A 364 -3.30 11.77 19.88
CA ILE A 364 -2.13 12.61 19.59
C ILE A 364 -0.82 11.82 19.75
N HIS A 365 -0.79 10.83 20.64
CA HIS A 365 0.38 10.03 20.95
C HIS A 365 0.74 9.03 19.84
N THR A 366 -0.14 8.79 18.86
CA THR A 366 0.16 8.02 17.66
C THR A 366 1.39 8.58 16.92
N SER A 367 1.59 9.90 16.98
CA SER A 367 2.68 10.61 16.31
C SER A 367 4.06 10.18 16.79
N TRP A 368 4.33 10.19 18.10
CA TRP A 368 5.65 9.83 18.63
C TRP A 368 5.87 8.32 18.63
N ILE A 369 4.83 7.49 18.79
CA ILE A 369 4.92 6.03 18.64
C ILE A 369 5.28 5.67 17.19
N GLY A 370 4.63 6.30 16.21
CA GLY A 370 5.00 6.16 14.79
C GLY A 370 6.45 6.59 14.53
N SER A 371 6.88 7.71 15.15
CA SER A 371 8.27 8.18 15.06
C SER A 371 9.26 7.14 15.58
N LEU A 372 9.00 6.49 16.72
CA LEU A 372 9.87 5.44 17.26
C LEU A 372 10.04 4.27 16.31
N MET A 373 8.97 3.82 15.65
CA MET A 373 9.06 2.76 14.63
C MET A 373 9.93 3.18 13.45
N VAL A 374 9.77 4.43 12.97
CA VAL A 374 10.57 4.96 11.86
C VAL A 374 12.03 5.18 12.27
N ILE A 375 12.31 5.60 13.52
CA ILE A 375 13.68 5.67 14.08
C ILE A 375 14.32 4.28 14.06
N ALA A 376 13.60 3.24 14.50
CA ALA A 376 14.10 1.87 14.46
C ALA A 376 14.43 1.46 13.01
N ALA A 377 13.58 1.80 12.03
CA ALA A 377 13.87 1.56 10.62
C ALA A 377 15.12 2.32 10.15
N ALA A 378 15.31 3.59 10.56
CA ALA A 378 16.50 4.37 10.23
C ALA A 378 17.77 3.74 10.81
N ILE A 379 17.76 3.31 12.07
CA ILE A 379 18.89 2.64 12.73
C ILE A 379 19.25 1.34 11.99
N LEU A 380 18.25 0.49 11.69
CA LEU A 380 18.46 -0.75 10.96
C LEU A 380 18.95 -0.50 9.52
N THR A 381 18.52 0.59 8.89
CA THR A 381 19.00 1.01 7.57
C THR A 381 20.47 1.43 7.65
N GLY A 382 20.87 2.17 8.69
CA GLY A 382 22.26 2.48 8.98
C GLY A 382 23.13 1.24 9.19
N PHE A 383 22.62 0.27 9.94
CA PHE A 383 23.28 -1.03 10.14
C PHE A 383 23.43 -1.79 8.82
N SER A 384 22.38 -1.87 8.00
CA SER A 384 22.44 -2.50 6.67
C SER A 384 23.47 -1.82 5.77
N SER A 385 23.59 -0.49 5.81
CA SER A 385 24.60 0.28 5.08
C SER A 385 26.03 -0.04 5.54
N ALA A 386 26.26 -0.18 6.86
CA ALA A 386 27.55 -0.55 7.41
C ALA A 386 27.97 -1.96 6.97
N LEU A 387 27.04 -2.90 6.97
CA LEU A 387 27.27 -4.25 6.48
C LEU A 387 27.64 -4.27 4.97
N GLU A 388 27.00 -3.43 4.17
CA GLU A 388 27.29 -3.32 2.73
C GLU A 388 28.72 -2.78 2.47
N ARG A 389 29.18 -1.83 3.29
CA ARG A 389 30.56 -1.33 3.22
C ARG A 389 31.58 -2.42 3.54
N LYS A 390 31.35 -3.23 4.58
CA LYS A 390 32.22 -4.37 4.93
C LYS A 390 32.34 -5.37 3.77
N ASP A 391 31.20 -5.69 3.12
CA ASP A 391 31.18 -6.63 2.00
C ASP A 391 31.95 -6.09 0.78
N LYS A 392 32.01 -4.78 0.56
CA LYS A 392 32.81 -4.16 -0.51
C LYS A 392 34.31 -4.24 -0.19
N VAL A 393 34.73 -4.02 1.05
CA VAL A 393 36.12 -4.10 1.48
C VAL A 393 36.64 -5.53 1.35
N ASN A 394 35.86 -6.53 1.80
CA ASN A 394 36.25 -7.94 1.72
C ASN A 394 36.31 -8.50 0.27
N LYS A 395 35.78 -7.81 -0.72
CA LYS A 395 35.92 -8.20 -2.14
C LYS A 395 37.16 -7.61 -2.83
N ILE A 396 37.80 -6.65 -2.21
CA ILE A 396 39.00 -5.95 -2.73
C ILE A 396 40.30 -6.60 -2.15
N GLN A 397 40.16 -7.28 -1.05
CA GLN A 397 41.22 -8.18 -0.47
C GLN A 397 41.09 -9.59 -1.06
#